data_640788804502346857a683f3de7be4bf
#
_entry.id   640788804502346857a683f3de7be4bf
#
_cell.length_a   1.000
_cell.length_b   1.000
_cell.length_c   1.000
_cell.angle_alpha   90.00
_cell.angle_beta   90.00
_cell.angle_gamma   90.00
#
_symmetry.space_group_name_H-M   'P 1'
#
loop_
_entity.id
_entity.type
_entity.pdbx_description
1 polymer ?
#
loop_
_entity_poly.entity_id
_entity_poly.type
_entity_poly.pdbx_seq_one_letter_code
_entity_poly.pdbx_strand_id
1 'polypeptide(L)'
;MPVVLVFELRGAGARAKYEKTFKAMVKGRRKRPGDWKVKGLLTHAAGPIPGGWRVIDVWQSRAALNRFGKKLMPVMKQVGLANAKPKISPLKRFIK
;
A
#
# COMPACT_ATOMS: atom_id res chain seq x y z
N MET A 1 15.50 -9.21 5.53
CA MET A 1 15.87 -7.89 5.00
C MET A 1 14.62 -7.10 4.65
N PRO A 2 14.49 -5.87 5.16
CA PRO A 2 13.35 -5.03 4.80
C PRO A 2 13.30 -4.72 3.31
N VAL A 3 12.09 -4.54 2.80
CA VAL A 3 11.87 -4.14 1.41
C VAL A 3 10.97 -2.90 1.39
N VAL A 4 11.18 -2.06 0.38
CA VAL A 4 10.32 -0.90 0.14
C VAL A 4 9.47 -1.17 -1.09
N LEU A 5 8.20 -0.78 -1.00
CA LEU A 5 7.25 -0.88 -2.10
C LEU A 5 6.74 0.52 -2.41
N VAL A 6 6.73 0.87 -3.69
CA VAL A 6 6.20 2.15 -4.14
C VAL A 6 5.15 1.90 -5.22
N PHE A 7 3.93 2.38 -4.98
CA PHE A 7 2.90 2.49 -6.01
C PHE A 7 2.77 3.94 -6.43
N GLU A 8 2.72 4.18 -7.73
CA GLU A 8 2.33 5.48 -8.28
C GLU A 8 1.07 5.28 -9.10
N LEU A 9 -0.04 5.79 -8.58
CA LEU A 9 -1.35 5.67 -9.23
C LEU A 9 -1.58 6.93 -10.04
N ARG A 10 -1.71 6.77 -11.34
CA ARG A 10 -1.83 7.90 -12.26
C ARG A 10 -3.28 8.12 -12.68
N GLY A 11 -3.59 9.38 -13.03
CA GLY A 11 -4.86 9.75 -13.60
C GLY A 11 -5.87 10.30 -12.63
N ALA A 12 -6.97 10.83 -13.17
CA ALA A 12 -8.08 11.33 -12.37
C ALA A 12 -8.69 10.19 -11.57
N GLY A 13 -9.01 10.46 -10.31
CA GLY A 13 -9.62 9.45 -9.45
C GLY A 13 -8.64 8.51 -8.77
N ALA A 14 -7.33 8.68 -8.96
CA ALA A 14 -6.33 7.82 -8.32
C ALA A 14 -6.48 7.81 -6.80
N ARG A 15 -6.65 8.98 -6.19
CA ARG A 15 -6.84 9.10 -4.75
C ARG A 15 -8.11 8.39 -4.29
N ALA A 16 -9.22 8.57 -5.03
CA ALA A 16 -10.49 7.94 -4.68
C ALA A 16 -10.39 6.43 -4.72
N LYS A 17 -9.71 5.87 -5.71
CA LYS A 17 -9.47 4.43 -5.82
C LYS A 17 -8.61 3.92 -4.67
N TYR A 18 -7.58 4.67 -4.31
CA TYR A 18 -6.75 4.36 -3.15
C TYR A 18 -7.59 4.32 -1.86
N GLU A 19 -8.44 5.33 -1.65
CA GLU A 19 -9.27 5.40 -0.45
C GLU A 19 -10.24 4.22 -0.38
N LYS A 20 -10.84 3.81 -1.50
CA LYS A 20 -11.72 2.64 -1.55
C LYS A 20 -10.95 1.36 -1.21
N THR A 21 -9.74 1.22 -1.74
CA THR A 21 -8.89 0.06 -1.44
C THR A 21 -8.57 0.02 0.05
N PHE A 22 -8.17 1.15 0.60
CA PHE A 22 -7.82 1.26 2.01
C PHE A 22 -9.00 0.88 2.92
N LYS A 23 -10.18 1.43 2.64
CA LYS A 23 -11.40 1.12 3.41
C LYS A 23 -11.72 -0.37 3.35
N ALA A 24 -11.60 -0.99 2.17
CA ALA A 24 -11.88 -2.41 2.01
C ALA A 24 -10.91 -3.26 2.83
N MET A 25 -9.64 -2.86 2.87
CA MET A 25 -8.63 -3.61 3.60
C MET A 25 -8.78 -3.51 5.11
N VAL A 26 -9.23 -2.38 5.63
CA VAL A 26 -9.40 -2.20 7.08
C VAL A 26 -10.77 -2.62 7.59
N LYS A 27 -11.80 -2.56 6.77
CA LYS A 27 -13.16 -3.06 7.05
C LYS A 27 -13.69 -2.76 8.45
N GLY A 28 -13.60 -1.51 8.87
CA GLY A 28 -14.14 -1.12 10.17
C GLY A 28 -13.32 -1.54 11.38
N ARG A 29 -12.22 -2.24 11.20
CA ARG A 29 -11.30 -2.58 12.28
C ARG A 29 -10.58 -1.36 12.80
N ARG A 30 -10.50 -0.36 11.97
CA ARG A 30 -9.76 0.85 12.24
C ARG A 30 -10.71 1.94 12.69
N LYS A 31 -10.46 2.48 13.87
CA LYS A 31 -11.21 3.61 14.40
C LYS A 31 -10.40 4.89 14.33
N ARG A 32 -9.07 4.78 14.38
CA ARG A 32 -8.13 5.92 14.31
C ARG A 32 -6.95 5.51 13.44
N PRO A 33 -6.20 6.46 12.89
CA PRO A 33 -5.06 6.14 12.02
C PRO A 33 -4.06 5.16 12.63
N GLY A 34 -3.79 5.28 13.93
CA GLY A 34 -2.85 4.39 14.60
C GLY A 34 -3.37 2.99 14.89
N ASP A 35 -4.65 2.73 14.66
CA ASP A 35 -5.25 1.44 14.96
C ASP A 35 -5.08 0.42 13.82
N TRP A 36 -4.63 0.87 12.64
CA TRP A 36 -4.44 -0.02 11.51
C TRP A 36 -3.12 -0.76 11.65
N LYS A 37 -3.20 -2.05 11.91
CA LYS A 37 -2.01 -2.90 12.07
C LYS A 37 -2.05 -4.03 11.06
N VAL A 38 -0.96 -4.19 10.34
CA VAL A 38 -0.77 -5.28 9.38
C VAL A 38 0.56 -5.95 9.71
N LYS A 39 0.50 -7.27 9.88
CA LYS A 39 1.69 -8.04 10.24
C LYS A 39 2.79 -7.87 9.21
N GLY A 40 3.95 -7.44 9.66
CA GLY A 40 5.12 -7.25 8.81
C GLY A 40 5.22 -5.89 8.14
N LEU A 41 4.19 -5.05 8.27
CA LEU A 41 4.24 -3.67 7.75
C LEU A 41 4.91 -2.78 8.78
N LEU A 42 6.03 -2.18 8.41
CA LEU A 42 6.79 -1.31 9.30
C LEU A 42 6.35 0.14 9.20
N THR A 43 6.05 0.59 7.98
CA THR A 43 5.59 1.96 7.78
C THR A 43 4.75 2.03 6.51
N HIS A 44 3.79 2.95 6.52
CA HIS A 44 2.89 3.20 5.40
C HIS A 44 2.71 4.70 5.28
N ALA A 45 2.95 5.22 4.08
CA ALA A 45 2.77 6.64 3.78
C ALA A 45 2.09 6.78 2.43
N ALA A 46 1.24 7.78 2.29
CA ALA A 46 0.56 8.05 1.04
C ALA A 46 0.36 9.54 0.87
N GLY A 47 0.40 10.01 -0.38
CA GLY A 47 0.25 11.42 -0.66
C GLY A 47 0.13 11.73 -2.14
N PRO A 48 -0.21 12.97 -2.49
CA PRO A 48 -0.35 13.37 -3.88
C PRO A 48 1.00 13.51 -4.56
N ILE A 49 0.98 13.23 -5.88
CA ILE A 49 2.08 13.54 -6.79
C ILE A 49 1.46 14.24 -8.00
N PRO A 50 2.25 14.91 -8.84
CA PRO A 50 1.71 15.48 -10.06
C PRO A 50 1.02 14.41 -10.91
N GLY A 51 -0.27 14.62 -11.18
CA GLY A 51 -1.06 13.70 -12.00
C GLY A 51 -1.51 12.42 -11.31
N GLY A 52 -1.39 12.32 -9.97
CA GLY A 52 -1.79 11.09 -9.32
C GLY A 52 -1.60 11.05 -7.83
N TRP A 53 -1.33 9.84 -7.33
CA TRP A 53 -1.24 9.53 -5.91
C TRP A 53 -0.13 8.51 -5.69
N ARG A 54 0.69 8.69 -4.67
CA ARG A 54 1.79 7.78 -4.34
C ARG A 54 1.54 7.08 -3.02
N VAL A 55 1.86 5.79 -2.98
CA VAL A 55 1.85 4.99 -1.75
C VAL A 55 3.25 4.43 -1.55
N ILE A 56 3.79 4.56 -0.36
CA ILE A 56 5.11 4.03 0.00
C ILE A 56 4.97 3.18 1.25
N ASP A 57 5.37 1.92 1.15
CA ASP A 57 5.34 0.99 2.28
C ASP A 57 6.74 0.44 2.52
N VAL A 58 7.09 0.27 3.78
CA VAL A 58 8.26 -0.50 4.17
C VAL A 58 7.80 -1.75 4.87
N TRP A 59 8.24 -2.91 4.39
CA TRP A 59 7.86 -4.22 4.90
C TRP A 59 9.06 -4.90 5.54
N GLN A 60 8.79 -5.64 6.60
CA GLN A 60 9.82 -6.38 7.35
C GLN A 60 10.56 -7.37 6.44
N SER A 61 9.85 -8.00 5.49
CA SER A 61 10.43 -8.97 4.58
C SER A 61 9.58 -9.07 3.32
N ARG A 62 10.17 -9.65 2.27
CA ARG A 62 9.44 -9.94 1.04
C ARG A 62 8.30 -10.92 1.29
N ALA A 63 8.49 -11.88 2.18
CA ALA A 63 7.47 -12.86 2.51
C ALA A 63 6.24 -12.21 3.14
N ALA A 64 6.45 -11.23 4.04
CA ALA A 64 5.35 -10.49 4.65
C ALA A 64 4.56 -9.69 3.60
N LEU A 65 5.27 -9.04 2.69
CA LEU A 65 4.66 -8.32 1.58
C LEU A 65 3.84 -9.25 0.69
N ASN A 66 4.38 -10.41 0.35
CA ASN A 66 3.70 -11.37 -0.52
C ASN A 66 2.41 -11.89 0.13
N ARG A 67 2.43 -12.14 1.44
CA ARG A 67 1.22 -12.56 2.15
C ARG A 67 0.12 -11.50 2.09
N PHE A 68 0.49 -10.25 2.30
CA PHE A 68 -0.45 -9.14 2.23
C PHE A 68 -0.95 -8.96 0.79
N GLY A 69 -0.08 -9.11 -0.19
CA GLY A 69 -0.42 -8.96 -1.60
C GLY A 69 -1.52 -9.90 -2.05
N LYS A 70 -1.56 -11.12 -1.51
CA LYS A 70 -2.63 -12.06 -1.83
C LYS A 70 -4.01 -11.57 -1.43
N LYS A 71 -4.08 -10.78 -0.36
CA LYS A 71 -5.34 -10.16 0.10
C LYS A 71 -5.62 -8.87 -0.65
N LEU A 72 -4.58 -8.13 -0.99
CA LEU A 72 -4.70 -6.80 -1.60
C LEU A 72 -5.11 -6.88 -3.07
N MET A 73 -4.54 -7.80 -3.84
CA MET A 73 -4.74 -7.84 -5.29
C MET A 73 -6.21 -7.95 -5.71
N PRO A 74 -7.03 -8.83 -5.08
CA PRO A 74 -8.45 -8.89 -5.45
C PRO A 74 -9.18 -7.57 -5.20
N VAL A 75 -8.84 -6.87 -4.12
CA VAL A 75 -9.44 -5.59 -3.79
C VAL A 75 -9.06 -4.53 -4.82
N MET A 76 -7.78 -4.46 -5.18
CA MET A 76 -7.31 -3.53 -6.22
C MET A 76 -8.00 -3.77 -7.54
N LYS A 77 -8.18 -5.03 -7.91
CA LYS A 77 -8.88 -5.39 -9.13
C LYS A 77 -10.32 -4.89 -9.12
N GLN A 78 -11.03 -5.03 -8.00
CA GLN A 78 -12.41 -4.58 -7.86
C GLN A 78 -12.56 -3.07 -8.01
N VAL A 79 -11.58 -2.30 -7.54
CA VAL A 79 -11.65 -0.83 -7.60
C VAL A 79 -11.02 -0.25 -8.87
N GLY A 80 -10.58 -1.09 -9.81
CA GLY A 80 -10.04 -0.62 -11.08
C GLY A 80 -8.55 -0.34 -11.05
N LEU A 81 -7.80 -0.95 -10.15
CA LEU A 81 -6.35 -0.78 -10.03
C LEU A 81 -5.59 -2.04 -10.44
N ALA A 82 -6.21 -2.92 -11.24
CA ALA A 82 -5.57 -4.17 -11.64
C ALA A 82 -4.25 -3.96 -12.40
N ASN A 83 -4.11 -2.84 -13.10
CA ASN A 83 -2.92 -2.52 -13.88
C ASN A 83 -1.85 -1.77 -13.08
N ALA A 84 -2.14 -1.40 -11.85
CA ALA A 84 -1.16 -0.71 -11.01
C ALA A 84 -0.10 -1.72 -10.55
N LYS A 85 1.15 -1.43 -10.86
CA LYS A 85 2.27 -2.32 -10.51
C LYS A 85 3.21 -1.61 -9.55
N PRO A 86 3.54 -2.22 -8.43
CA PRO A 86 4.47 -1.61 -7.50
C PRO A 86 5.91 -1.76 -7.97
N LYS A 87 6.73 -0.83 -7.54
CA LYS A 87 8.18 -0.97 -7.61
C LYS A 87 8.62 -1.48 -6.24
N ILE A 88 9.32 -2.61 -6.23
CA ILE A 88 9.76 -3.24 -5.00
C ILE A 88 11.27 -3.37 -5.05
N SER A 89 11.94 -2.92 -4.00
CA SER A 89 13.39 -3.01 -3.93
C SER A 89 13.84 -3.31 -2.51
N PRO A 90 15.03 -3.93 -2.34
CA PRO A 90 15.56 -4.16 -1.01
C PRO A 90 15.93 -2.84 -0.35
N LEU A 91 15.81 -2.79 0.96
CA LEU A 91 16.14 -1.63 1.75
C LEU A 91 17.39 -1.94 2.57
N LYS A 92 18.50 -1.29 2.25
CA LYS A 92 19.77 -1.53 2.94
C LYS A 92 19.86 -0.81 4.28
N ARG A 93 19.15 0.30 4.44
CA ARG A 93 19.17 1.08 5.68
C ARG A 93 17.77 1.59 5.96
N PHE A 94 17.32 1.37 7.16
CA PHE A 94 16.03 1.87 7.62
C PHE A 94 16.22 2.52 8.98
N ILE A 95 16.00 3.81 9.02
CA ILE A 95 16.06 4.59 10.25
C ILE A 95 14.66 5.09 10.54
N LYS A 96 14.13 4.69 11.69
CA LYS A 96 12.76 4.98 12.06
C LYS A 96 12.68 6.28 12.86
#